data_3c5fe6778e6fdd716e43c87aa2e8a8b5
#
_entry.id   3c5fe6778e6fdd716e43c87aa2e8a8b5
#
_cell.length_a   1.000
_cell.length_b   1.000
_cell.length_c   1.000
_cell.angle_alpha   90.00
_cell.angle_beta   90.00
_cell.angle_gamma   90.00
#
_symmetry.space_group_name_H-M   'P 1'
#
loop_
_entity.id
_entity.type
_entity.pdbx_description
1 polymer ?
#
loop_
_entity_poly.entity_id
_entity_poly.type
_entity_poly.pdbx_seq_one_letter_code
_entity_poly.pdbx_strand_id
1 'polypeptide(L)'
;MKTRPTVTKSLVIACLLSLVVYSLGRAKDNIAIKFGVLPALQALPLFVAESRGLFSKHGVDVELILFNTTAEKDIALVSGSLQGCFADLVTPMILRGNGRDIVVVAKTYDTRFDRRMFAVLAKPGSETRSLKELEGKPVAISSNSVVDLVNEKLHVDAGVSKDTINTIESKNIGLRFQTLMTGQIEAAALPEPLVTVAISKGARLLGDDSGLGESQTVLVFTREFIKNNMDLSRRFLAAVEEANNLINENPDSVRDIMVEQVRLPESLKSQYPVPKFPRLAPPDRDALNSVLSWLKQRKVIHSEIEYEQAVNEQLLP
;
A
#
# COMPACT_ATOMS: atom_id res chain seq x y z
N MET A 1 83.13 1.37 -19.24
CA MET A 1 81.80 1.79 -19.77
C MET A 1 80.72 0.94 -19.10
N LYS A 2 79.91 1.51 -18.24
CA LYS A 2 78.89 0.80 -17.43
C LYS A 2 77.53 0.93 -18.10
N THR A 3 76.94 -0.16 -18.52
CA THR A 3 75.57 -0.22 -18.98
C THR A 3 74.60 -0.36 -17.77
N ARG A 4 73.68 0.59 -17.59
CA ARG A 4 72.60 0.54 -16.58
C ARG A 4 71.38 -0.21 -17.14
N PRO A 5 70.69 -1.02 -16.35
CA PRO A 5 69.49 -1.75 -16.81
C PRO A 5 68.22 -0.91 -16.76
N THR A 6 67.45 -0.98 -17.84
CA THR A 6 66.11 -0.39 -18.04
C THR A 6 64.98 -1.33 -17.48
N VAL A 7 64.84 -1.43 -16.13
CA VAL A 7 63.82 -2.35 -15.55
C VAL A 7 62.67 -1.62 -14.86
N THR A 8 62.70 -0.28 -14.79
CA THR A 8 61.77 0.45 -13.90
C THR A 8 60.49 1.00 -14.55
N LYS A 9 60.30 0.92 -15.88
CA LYS A 9 59.12 1.48 -16.56
C LYS A 9 57.98 0.49 -16.78
N SER A 10 58.25 -0.82 -16.87
CA SER A 10 57.21 -1.83 -17.12
C SER A 10 56.39 -2.21 -15.89
N LEU A 11 56.94 -2.06 -14.67
CA LEU A 11 56.21 -2.45 -13.46
C LEU A 11 55.17 -1.41 -13.02
N VAL A 12 55.35 -0.13 -13.36
CA VAL A 12 54.43 0.96 -13.01
C VAL A 12 53.18 0.93 -13.90
N ILE A 13 53.31 0.51 -15.18
CA ILE A 13 52.19 0.43 -16.10
C ILE A 13 51.28 -0.76 -15.75
N ALA A 14 51.81 -1.87 -15.27
CA ALA A 14 51.03 -3.06 -14.87
C ALA A 14 50.18 -2.79 -13.60
N CYS A 15 50.67 -2.00 -12.63
CA CYS A 15 49.89 -1.62 -11.43
C CYS A 15 48.82 -0.57 -11.72
N LEU A 16 49.01 0.33 -12.69
CA LEU A 16 47.99 1.30 -13.09
C LEU A 16 46.84 0.66 -13.88
N LEU A 17 47.11 -0.37 -14.72
CA LEU A 17 46.11 -1.14 -15.45
C LEU A 17 45.28 -2.04 -14.52
N SER A 18 45.84 -2.58 -13.43
CA SER A 18 45.08 -3.39 -12.46
C SER A 18 44.15 -2.53 -11.58
N LEU A 19 44.52 -1.30 -11.31
CA LEU A 19 43.66 -0.34 -10.56
C LEU A 19 42.49 0.16 -11.43
N VAL A 20 42.64 0.34 -12.72
CA VAL A 20 41.58 0.74 -13.64
C VAL A 20 40.55 -0.39 -13.86
N VAL A 21 41.01 -1.66 -13.94
CA VAL A 21 40.11 -2.82 -14.07
C VAL A 21 39.31 -3.07 -12.78
N TYR A 22 39.86 -2.73 -11.59
CA TYR A 22 39.13 -2.84 -10.32
C TYR A 22 38.06 -1.74 -10.14
N SER A 23 38.21 -0.59 -10.80
CA SER A 23 37.22 0.51 -10.76
C SER A 23 36.10 0.37 -11.78
N LEU A 24 36.30 -0.41 -12.86
CA LEU A 24 35.28 -0.67 -13.89
C LEU A 24 34.29 -1.79 -13.54
N GLY A 25 34.53 -2.52 -12.43
CA GLY A 25 33.68 -3.65 -12.00
C GLY A 25 32.49 -3.27 -11.13
N ARG A 26 32.15 -1.99 -10.91
CA ARG A 26 31.14 -1.56 -9.94
C ARG A 26 30.28 -0.36 -10.32
N ALA A 27 30.05 -0.17 -11.59
CA ALA A 27 28.83 0.51 -12.02
C ALA A 27 27.73 -0.54 -12.17
N LYS A 28 27.24 -1.08 -11.07
CA LYS A 28 25.91 -1.68 -11.03
C LYS A 28 24.98 -0.50 -11.28
N ASP A 29 24.36 -0.42 -12.46
CA ASP A 29 23.31 0.55 -12.71
C ASP A 29 22.40 0.56 -11.48
N ASN A 30 22.39 1.69 -10.76
CA ASN A 30 21.54 1.88 -9.61
C ASN A 30 20.12 2.04 -10.18
N ILE A 31 19.43 0.90 -10.36
CA ILE A 31 18.04 0.89 -10.83
C ILE A 31 17.21 1.47 -9.68
N ALA A 32 16.75 2.70 -9.85
CA ALA A 32 15.80 3.30 -8.94
C ALA A 32 14.45 2.59 -9.07
N ILE A 33 13.92 2.10 -7.96
CA ILE A 33 12.57 1.53 -7.89
C ILE A 33 11.58 2.67 -7.73
N LYS A 34 10.81 2.99 -8.78
CA LYS A 34 9.67 3.88 -8.68
C LYS A 34 8.48 3.12 -8.12
N PHE A 35 8.09 3.48 -6.91
CA PHE A 35 7.07 2.76 -6.16
C PHE A 35 5.87 3.65 -5.85
N GLY A 36 4.69 3.28 -6.34
CA GLY A 36 3.46 4.06 -6.18
C GLY A 36 2.85 3.90 -4.79
N VAL A 37 2.50 5.02 -4.14
CA VAL A 37 1.88 5.04 -2.81
C VAL A 37 0.66 5.94 -2.77
N LEU A 38 -0.18 5.75 -1.75
CA LEU A 38 -1.33 6.62 -1.40
C LEU A 38 -1.08 7.24 -0.02
N PRO A 39 -1.64 8.42 0.29
CA PRO A 39 -1.57 9.03 1.62
C PRO A 39 -2.51 8.30 2.59
N ALA A 40 -2.17 7.06 2.92
CA ALA A 40 -2.95 6.17 3.78
C ALA A 40 -2.08 5.70 4.95
N LEU A 41 -2.73 5.48 6.10
CA LEU A 41 -2.03 5.09 7.33
C LEU A 41 -1.28 3.76 7.17
N GLN A 42 -1.84 2.83 6.40
CA GLN A 42 -1.24 1.53 6.14
C GLN A 42 0.05 1.60 5.29
N ALA A 43 0.29 2.73 4.59
CA ALA A 43 1.51 2.99 3.84
C ALA A 43 2.63 3.61 4.71
N LEU A 44 2.38 3.89 5.98
CA LEU A 44 3.33 4.53 6.89
C LEU A 44 4.72 3.87 6.90
N PRO A 45 4.87 2.53 6.89
CA PRO A 45 6.20 1.91 6.85
C PRO A 45 7.03 2.29 5.63
N LEU A 46 6.42 2.52 4.47
CA LEU A 46 7.12 2.96 3.26
C LEU A 46 7.66 4.37 3.43
N PHE A 47 6.85 5.28 3.97
CA PHE A 47 7.28 6.66 4.26
C PHE A 47 8.36 6.71 5.35
N VAL A 48 8.28 5.84 6.35
CA VAL A 48 9.31 5.71 7.38
C VAL A 48 10.60 5.16 6.78
N ALA A 49 10.52 4.13 5.94
CA ALA A 49 11.71 3.58 5.27
C ALA A 49 12.42 4.63 4.41
N GLU A 50 11.69 5.46 3.68
CA GLU A 50 12.24 6.58 2.91
C GLU A 50 12.84 7.67 3.82
N SER A 51 12.04 8.20 4.74
CA SER A 51 12.44 9.32 5.63
C SER A 51 13.63 8.97 6.53
N ARG A 52 13.77 7.72 6.93
CA ARG A 52 14.88 7.24 7.79
C ARG A 52 16.06 6.67 6.99
N GLY A 53 16.01 6.74 5.65
CA GLY A 53 17.08 6.25 4.78
C GLY A 53 17.26 4.73 4.81
N LEU A 54 16.22 3.96 5.21
CA LEU A 54 16.33 2.51 5.33
C LEU A 54 16.50 1.85 3.96
N PHE A 55 15.88 2.36 2.92
CA PHE A 55 16.10 1.86 1.57
C PHE A 55 17.58 1.96 1.17
N SER A 56 18.19 3.12 1.36
CA SER A 56 19.62 3.32 1.09
C SER A 56 20.51 2.46 1.99
N LYS A 57 20.16 2.28 3.26
CA LYS A 57 20.84 1.37 4.20
C LYS A 57 20.85 -0.07 3.67
N HIS A 58 19.76 -0.52 3.07
CA HIS A 58 19.66 -1.83 2.44
C HIS A 58 20.21 -1.86 1.00
N GLY A 59 20.83 -0.76 0.54
CA GLY A 59 21.44 -0.66 -0.79
C GLY A 59 20.40 -0.71 -1.92
N VAL A 60 19.24 -0.12 -1.70
CA VAL A 60 18.16 0.03 -2.69
C VAL A 60 17.90 1.51 -2.89
N ASP A 61 17.85 1.93 -4.15
CA ASP A 61 17.41 3.26 -4.54
C ASP A 61 15.88 3.21 -4.80
N VAL A 62 15.10 4.00 -4.06
CA VAL A 62 13.64 4.01 -4.12
C VAL A 62 13.14 5.43 -4.23
N GLU A 63 12.24 5.66 -5.19
CA GLU A 63 11.46 6.87 -5.35
C GLU A 63 9.99 6.56 -5.05
N LEU A 64 9.46 7.03 -3.92
CA LEU A 64 8.05 6.92 -3.60
C LEU A 64 7.25 7.98 -4.37
N ILE A 65 6.31 7.55 -5.22
CA ILE A 65 5.48 8.44 -6.01
C ILE A 65 4.08 8.46 -5.41
N LEU A 66 3.69 9.64 -4.88
CA LEU A 66 2.41 9.83 -4.21
C LEU A 66 1.29 10.10 -5.21
N PHE A 67 0.21 9.32 -5.13
CA PHE A 67 -1.01 9.47 -5.91
C PHE A 67 -2.19 9.87 -5.02
N ASN A 68 -3.21 10.52 -5.62
CA ASN A 68 -4.43 10.90 -4.91
C ASN A 68 -5.57 9.90 -5.10
N THR A 69 -5.46 9.05 -6.12
CA THR A 69 -6.46 8.01 -6.43
C THR A 69 -5.77 6.68 -6.74
N THR A 70 -6.44 5.57 -6.42
CA THR A 70 -6.01 4.23 -6.81
C THR A 70 -5.91 4.11 -8.34
N ALA A 71 -6.87 4.69 -9.07
CA ALA A 71 -6.91 4.59 -10.53
C ALA A 71 -5.69 5.22 -11.20
N GLU A 72 -5.23 6.41 -10.77
CA GLU A 72 -4.02 7.05 -11.29
C GLU A 72 -2.78 6.18 -11.04
N LYS A 73 -2.64 5.65 -9.82
CA LYS A 73 -1.55 4.77 -9.43
C LYS A 73 -1.54 3.48 -10.27
N ASP A 74 -2.69 2.88 -10.50
CA ASP A 74 -2.83 1.64 -11.28
C ASP A 74 -2.51 1.87 -12.76
N ILE A 75 -2.92 3.01 -13.34
CA ILE A 75 -2.53 3.42 -14.68
C ILE A 75 -1.00 3.55 -14.78
N ALA A 76 -0.35 4.18 -13.81
CA ALA A 76 1.10 4.34 -13.78
C ALA A 76 1.82 2.97 -13.66
N LEU A 77 1.28 2.01 -12.89
CA LEU A 77 1.82 0.66 -12.81
C LEU A 77 1.68 -0.09 -14.14
N VAL A 78 0.49 -0.04 -14.74
CA VAL A 78 0.18 -0.74 -15.99
C VAL A 78 0.93 -0.17 -17.19
N SER A 79 1.21 1.14 -17.20
CA SER A 79 2.01 1.80 -18.24
C SER A 79 3.51 1.53 -18.13
N GLY A 80 3.97 0.85 -17.05
CA GLY A 80 5.40 0.62 -16.80
C GLY A 80 6.13 1.81 -16.18
N SER A 81 5.42 2.88 -15.81
CA SER A 81 6.00 4.03 -15.12
C SER A 81 6.40 3.71 -13.67
N LEU A 82 5.85 2.63 -13.10
CA LEU A 82 6.17 2.11 -11.77
C LEU A 82 6.65 0.66 -11.88
N GLN A 83 7.58 0.27 -11.02
CA GLN A 83 8.00 -1.12 -10.85
C GLN A 83 7.09 -1.87 -9.87
N GLY A 84 6.48 -1.15 -8.93
CA GLY A 84 5.56 -1.71 -7.94
C GLY A 84 4.70 -0.64 -7.29
N CYS A 85 3.80 -1.06 -6.43
CA CYS A 85 2.97 -0.13 -5.66
C CYS A 85 2.43 -0.74 -4.36
N PHE A 86 2.06 0.15 -3.44
CA PHE A 86 1.18 -0.16 -2.32
C PHE A 86 -0.26 -0.33 -2.81
N ALA A 87 -0.94 -1.37 -2.35
CA ALA A 87 -2.30 -1.70 -2.75
C ALA A 87 -3.09 -2.40 -1.62
N ASP A 88 -4.37 -2.62 -1.86
CA ASP A 88 -5.20 -3.61 -1.17
C ASP A 88 -5.20 -4.95 -1.94
N LEU A 89 -5.93 -5.97 -1.46
CA LEU A 89 -6.04 -7.26 -2.19
C LEU A 89 -6.93 -7.17 -3.45
N VAL A 90 -7.85 -6.21 -3.52
CA VAL A 90 -8.82 -6.10 -4.62
C VAL A 90 -8.11 -5.66 -5.91
N THR A 91 -7.33 -4.59 -5.83
CA THR A 91 -6.65 -3.98 -6.97
C THR A 91 -5.76 -4.95 -7.76
N PRO A 92 -4.82 -5.69 -7.15
CA PRO A 92 -3.96 -6.61 -7.89
C PRO A 92 -4.74 -7.75 -8.53
N MET A 93 -5.84 -8.21 -7.93
CA MET A 93 -6.68 -9.25 -8.53
C MET A 93 -7.44 -8.76 -9.76
N ILE A 94 -7.93 -7.52 -9.75
CA ILE A 94 -8.52 -6.90 -10.94
C ILE A 94 -7.48 -6.79 -12.06
N LEU A 95 -6.30 -6.27 -11.77
CA LEU A 95 -5.24 -6.11 -12.77
C LEU A 95 -4.81 -7.46 -13.36
N ARG A 96 -4.63 -8.47 -12.51
CA ARG A 96 -4.32 -9.84 -12.99
C ARG A 96 -5.45 -10.43 -13.83
N GLY A 97 -6.69 -10.31 -13.38
CA GLY A 97 -7.86 -10.78 -14.12
C GLY A 97 -8.00 -10.16 -15.50
N ASN A 98 -7.42 -8.96 -15.70
CA ASN A 98 -7.32 -8.25 -16.97
C ASN A 98 -5.95 -8.46 -17.67
N GLY A 99 -5.24 -9.54 -17.36
CA GLY A 99 -4.03 -9.97 -18.07
C GLY A 99 -2.76 -9.20 -17.72
N ARG A 100 -2.74 -8.43 -16.61
CA ARG A 100 -1.51 -7.74 -16.17
C ARG A 100 -0.68 -8.65 -15.28
N ASP A 101 0.58 -8.82 -15.63
CA ASP A 101 1.47 -9.73 -14.90
C ASP A 101 2.14 -9.03 -13.73
N ILE A 102 1.33 -8.84 -12.68
CA ILE A 102 1.75 -8.28 -11.39
C ILE A 102 1.66 -9.35 -10.31
N VAL A 103 2.41 -9.16 -9.23
CA VAL A 103 2.56 -10.16 -8.15
C VAL A 103 2.49 -9.48 -6.80
N VAL A 104 1.68 -10.00 -5.89
CA VAL A 104 1.71 -9.64 -4.47
C VAL A 104 2.94 -10.27 -3.84
N VAL A 105 3.76 -9.45 -3.18
CA VAL A 105 5.03 -9.89 -2.59
C VAL A 105 5.02 -9.88 -1.07
N ALA A 106 4.12 -9.12 -0.46
CA ALA A 106 3.95 -9.10 0.99
C ALA A 106 2.59 -8.51 1.38
N LYS A 107 1.99 -9.01 2.45
CA LYS A 107 0.97 -8.36 3.25
C LYS A 107 1.67 -7.41 4.23
N THR A 108 1.23 -6.17 4.29
CA THR A 108 1.81 -5.13 5.16
C THR A 108 0.93 -4.83 6.36
N TYR A 109 -0.37 -5.04 6.24
CA TYR A 109 -1.33 -4.79 7.31
C TYR A 109 -2.55 -5.70 7.23
N ASP A 110 -3.10 -6.02 8.40
CA ASP A 110 -4.29 -6.81 8.59
C ASP A 110 -5.06 -6.22 9.79
N THR A 111 -6.31 -5.84 9.59
CA THR A 111 -7.14 -5.18 10.64
C THR A 111 -7.43 -6.08 11.83
N ARG A 112 -7.28 -7.40 11.69
CA ARG A 112 -7.35 -8.36 12.78
C ARG A 112 -6.13 -8.33 13.71
N PHE A 113 -5.03 -7.73 13.23
CA PHE A 113 -3.78 -7.65 14.00
C PHE A 113 -3.81 -6.57 15.07
N ASP A 114 -4.29 -5.36 14.73
CA ASP A 114 -4.29 -4.22 15.67
C ASP A 114 -5.61 -3.45 15.66
N ARG A 115 -5.94 -2.77 14.56
CA ARG A 115 -7.08 -1.84 14.51
C ARG A 115 -7.70 -1.75 13.13
N ARG A 116 -8.93 -1.18 13.08
CA ARG A 116 -9.59 -0.85 11.82
C ARG A 116 -8.72 0.04 10.94
N MET A 117 -8.92 -0.07 9.64
CA MET A 117 -8.35 0.81 8.63
C MET A 117 -9.39 1.45 7.73
N PHE A 118 -10.59 0.88 7.67
CA PHE A 118 -11.71 1.40 6.90
C PHE A 118 -12.99 1.41 7.74
N ALA A 119 -13.85 2.40 7.49
CA ALA A 119 -15.14 2.46 8.15
C ALA A 119 -16.20 3.14 7.27
N VAL A 120 -17.46 2.79 7.51
CA VAL A 120 -18.63 3.52 7.02
C VAL A 120 -19.08 4.50 8.09
N LEU A 121 -19.18 5.77 7.70
CA LEU A 121 -19.53 6.88 8.57
C LEU A 121 -20.77 7.60 8.04
N ALA A 122 -21.62 8.05 8.95
CA ALA A 122 -22.64 9.05 8.65
C ALA A 122 -22.09 10.46 8.89
N LYS A 123 -22.61 11.45 8.15
CA LYS A 123 -22.22 12.85 8.25
C LYS A 123 -22.42 13.43 9.66
N PRO A 124 -21.74 14.52 10.04
CA PRO A 124 -22.02 15.24 11.27
C PRO A 124 -23.51 15.66 11.37
N GLY A 125 -24.09 15.47 12.56
CA GLY A 125 -25.51 15.80 12.80
C GLY A 125 -26.53 14.84 12.16
N SER A 126 -26.09 13.73 11.56
CA SER A 126 -27.00 12.72 11.00
C SER A 126 -27.83 12.02 12.09
N GLU A 127 -29.08 11.76 11.79
CA GLU A 127 -29.97 10.91 12.60
C GLU A 127 -29.70 9.41 12.39
N THR A 128 -28.99 9.02 11.31
CA THR A 128 -28.64 7.63 10.99
C THR A 128 -27.69 7.06 12.05
N ARG A 129 -28.06 5.94 12.66
CA ARG A 129 -27.35 5.32 13.80
C ARG A 129 -26.79 3.94 13.51
N SER A 130 -27.21 3.31 12.41
CA SER A 130 -26.80 1.96 12.03
C SER A 130 -26.69 1.82 10.52
N LEU A 131 -25.96 0.81 10.08
CA LEU A 131 -25.87 0.44 8.65
C LEU A 131 -27.23 0.06 8.07
N LYS A 132 -28.10 -0.56 8.89
CA LYS A 132 -29.46 -0.93 8.45
C LYS A 132 -30.30 0.28 8.10
N GLU A 133 -30.12 1.40 8.77
CA GLU A 133 -30.83 2.65 8.47
C GLU A 133 -30.31 3.34 7.18
N LEU A 134 -29.22 2.85 6.61
CA LEU A 134 -28.73 3.24 5.27
C LEU A 134 -29.36 2.44 4.12
N GLU A 135 -30.21 1.45 4.41
CA GLU A 135 -30.88 0.70 3.36
C GLU A 135 -31.59 1.64 2.37
N GLY A 136 -31.27 1.52 1.07
CA GLY A 136 -31.74 2.40 0.01
C GLY A 136 -31.14 3.81 -0.03
N LYS A 137 -30.39 4.23 0.99
CA LYS A 137 -29.70 5.54 1.01
C LYS A 137 -28.29 5.39 0.40
N PRO A 138 -27.82 6.36 -0.40
CA PRO A 138 -26.52 6.27 -1.04
C PRO A 138 -25.35 6.42 -0.07
N VAL A 139 -24.38 5.51 -0.17
CA VAL A 139 -23.09 5.58 0.51
C VAL A 139 -22.00 5.90 -0.52
N ALA A 140 -21.21 6.94 -0.27
CA ALA A 140 -20.11 7.28 -1.16
C ALA A 140 -18.93 6.32 -0.99
N ILE A 141 -18.51 5.73 -2.10
CA ILE A 141 -17.42 4.75 -2.18
C ILE A 141 -16.50 5.03 -3.38
N SER A 142 -15.49 4.21 -3.56
CA SER A 142 -14.82 3.99 -4.84
C SER A 142 -15.16 2.58 -5.31
N SER A 143 -15.91 2.46 -6.40
CA SER A 143 -16.40 1.17 -6.90
C SER A 143 -15.25 0.22 -7.23
N ASN A 144 -15.46 -1.08 -6.98
CA ASN A 144 -14.48 -2.14 -7.21
C ASN A 144 -13.14 -1.91 -6.49
N SER A 145 -13.19 -1.41 -5.27
CA SER A 145 -12.03 -1.23 -4.39
C SER A 145 -12.29 -1.85 -3.01
N VAL A 146 -11.28 -1.83 -2.15
CA VAL A 146 -11.41 -2.34 -0.78
C VAL A 146 -12.51 -1.62 0.00
N VAL A 147 -12.74 -0.32 -0.21
CA VAL A 147 -13.82 0.40 0.49
C VAL A 147 -15.20 -0.01 0.01
N ASP A 148 -15.35 -0.43 -1.24
CA ASP A 148 -16.59 -1.02 -1.77
C ASP A 148 -16.84 -2.41 -1.15
N LEU A 149 -15.80 -3.26 -1.13
CA LEU A 149 -15.85 -4.58 -0.49
C LEU A 149 -16.24 -4.47 1.00
N VAL A 150 -15.56 -3.60 1.74
CA VAL A 150 -15.84 -3.36 3.16
C VAL A 150 -17.25 -2.85 3.35
N ASN A 151 -17.69 -1.85 2.56
CA ASN A 151 -19.05 -1.33 2.61
C ASN A 151 -20.09 -2.44 2.38
N GLU A 152 -19.94 -3.28 1.34
CA GLU A 152 -20.88 -4.38 1.06
C GLU A 152 -20.89 -5.39 2.21
N LYS A 153 -19.73 -5.84 2.68
CA LYS A 153 -19.66 -6.83 3.77
C LYS A 153 -20.30 -6.32 5.05
N LEU A 154 -19.98 -5.11 5.46
CA LEU A 154 -20.55 -4.52 6.67
C LEU A 154 -22.09 -4.39 6.60
N HIS A 155 -22.64 -4.01 5.45
CA HIS A 155 -24.09 -3.96 5.26
C HIS A 155 -24.73 -5.35 5.33
N VAL A 156 -24.13 -6.34 4.67
CA VAL A 156 -24.61 -7.72 4.69
C VAL A 156 -24.56 -8.30 6.10
N ASP A 157 -23.49 -8.09 6.85
CA ASP A 157 -23.35 -8.51 8.24
C ASP A 157 -24.37 -7.82 9.17
N ALA A 158 -24.79 -6.61 8.83
CA ALA A 158 -25.88 -5.89 9.52
C ALA A 158 -27.28 -6.35 9.10
N GLY A 159 -27.39 -7.34 8.19
CA GLY A 159 -28.65 -7.91 7.69
C GLY A 159 -29.31 -7.11 6.59
N VAL A 160 -28.58 -6.24 5.89
CA VAL A 160 -29.04 -5.51 4.70
C VAL A 160 -28.86 -6.40 3.47
N SER A 161 -29.90 -6.50 2.60
CA SER A 161 -29.78 -7.23 1.35
C SER A 161 -28.80 -6.54 0.39
N LYS A 162 -27.97 -7.32 -0.30
CA LYS A 162 -27.04 -6.79 -1.32
C LYS A 162 -27.73 -5.94 -2.38
N ASP A 163 -28.94 -6.31 -2.76
CA ASP A 163 -29.71 -5.63 -3.81
C ASP A 163 -30.25 -4.27 -3.38
N THR A 164 -30.29 -3.99 -2.06
CA THR A 164 -30.75 -2.72 -1.50
C THR A 164 -29.61 -1.80 -1.06
N ILE A 165 -28.34 -2.25 -1.16
CA ILE A 165 -27.17 -1.40 -0.90
C ILE A 165 -27.03 -0.42 -2.05
N ASN A 166 -27.28 0.85 -1.76
CA ASN A 166 -27.14 1.93 -2.73
C ASN A 166 -25.77 2.63 -2.55
N THR A 167 -25.06 2.87 -3.64
CA THR A 167 -23.74 3.50 -3.62
C THR A 167 -23.62 4.61 -4.65
N ILE A 168 -22.80 5.61 -4.35
CA ILE A 168 -22.41 6.66 -5.28
C ILE A 168 -20.90 6.71 -5.46
N GLU A 169 -20.46 6.89 -6.69
CA GLU A 169 -19.04 6.91 -7.03
C GLU A 169 -18.37 8.19 -6.54
N SER A 170 -17.29 8.06 -5.78
CA SER A 170 -16.42 9.15 -5.35
C SER A 170 -14.98 8.66 -5.20
N LYS A 171 -14.24 8.60 -6.33
CA LYS A 171 -12.88 8.02 -6.38
C LYS A 171 -11.84 8.80 -5.59
N ASN A 172 -11.94 10.12 -5.55
CA ASN A 172 -11.01 10.95 -4.81
C ASN A 172 -11.33 10.89 -3.31
N ILE A 173 -10.38 10.35 -2.53
CA ILE A 173 -10.55 10.13 -1.09
C ILE A 173 -10.79 11.44 -0.33
N GLY A 174 -10.03 12.49 -0.66
CA GLY A 174 -10.17 13.81 -0.02
C GLY A 174 -11.52 14.47 -0.32
N LEU A 175 -11.98 14.37 -1.58
CA LEU A 175 -13.30 14.90 -1.97
C LEU A 175 -14.41 14.12 -1.27
N ARG A 176 -14.33 12.79 -1.21
CA ARG A 176 -15.30 11.94 -0.50
C ARG A 176 -15.42 12.33 0.98
N PHE A 177 -14.27 12.58 1.63
CA PHE A 177 -14.25 13.08 3.00
C PHE A 177 -14.92 14.47 3.11
N GLN A 178 -14.57 15.42 2.24
CA GLN A 178 -15.13 16.77 2.27
C GLN A 178 -16.66 16.77 2.06
N THR A 179 -17.17 16.01 1.09
CA THR A 179 -18.63 15.93 0.83
C THR A 179 -19.40 15.30 1.99
N LEU A 180 -18.81 14.34 2.71
CA LEU A 180 -19.37 13.83 3.95
C LEU A 180 -19.42 14.92 5.03
N MET A 181 -18.30 15.61 5.26
CA MET A 181 -18.18 16.61 6.33
C MET A 181 -19.01 17.86 6.11
N THR A 182 -19.27 18.23 4.85
CA THR A 182 -20.16 19.34 4.47
C THR A 182 -21.66 18.96 4.44
N GLY A 183 -21.96 17.66 4.66
CA GLY A 183 -23.34 17.16 4.66
C GLY A 183 -23.97 16.98 3.28
N GLN A 184 -23.18 17.11 2.18
CA GLN A 184 -23.66 16.91 0.81
C GLN A 184 -24.04 15.45 0.53
N ILE A 185 -23.44 14.52 1.27
CA ILE A 185 -23.79 13.09 1.25
C ILE A 185 -24.11 12.61 2.65
N GLU A 186 -25.01 11.64 2.76
CA GLU A 186 -25.45 11.10 4.06
C GLU A 186 -24.38 10.23 4.70
N ALA A 187 -23.74 9.35 3.91
CA ALA A 187 -22.75 8.42 4.41
C ALA A 187 -21.60 8.19 3.41
N ALA A 188 -20.44 7.80 3.93
CA ALA A 188 -19.28 7.47 3.12
C ALA A 188 -18.44 6.36 3.77
N ALA A 189 -17.81 5.54 2.94
CA ALA A 189 -16.73 4.65 3.37
C ALA A 189 -15.38 5.35 3.22
N LEU A 190 -14.61 5.45 4.30
CA LEU A 190 -13.35 6.19 4.37
C LEU A 190 -12.22 5.32 4.93
N PRO A 191 -10.96 5.58 4.55
CA PRO A 191 -9.78 5.00 5.19
C PRO A 191 -9.33 5.83 6.42
N GLU A 192 -8.55 5.21 7.31
CA GLU A 192 -7.76 5.95 8.29
C GLU A 192 -6.62 6.76 7.60
N PRO A 193 -6.26 7.94 8.10
CA PRO A 193 -6.72 8.57 9.34
C PRO A 193 -8.03 9.38 9.20
N LEU A 194 -8.62 9.45 8.02
CA LEU A 194 -9.81 10.27 7.75
C LEU A 194 -11.04 9.80 8.55
N VAL A 195 -11.13 8.51 8.89
CA VAL A 195 -12.16 7.99 9.80
C VAL A 195 -12.09 8.70 11.15
N THR A 196 -10.92 8.68 11.79
CA THR A 196 -10.72 9.32 13.10
C THR A 196 -10.90 10.83 13.02
N VAL A 197 -10.41 11.47 11.93
CA VAL A 197 -10.64 12.91 11.70
C VAL A 197 -12.12 13.23 11.55
N ALA A 198 -12.89 12.44 10.83
CA ALA A 198 -14.33 12.64 10.67
C ALA A 198 -15.07 12.50 12.00
N ILE A 199 -14.73 11.45 12.78
CA ILE A 199 -15.32 11.22 14.11
C ILE A 199 -15.02 12.41 15.05
N SER A 200 -13.78 12.92 15.07
CA SER A 200 -13.40 14.08 15.89
C SER A 200 -14.17 15.36 15.53
N LYS A 201 -14.72 15.41 14.31
CA LYS A 201 -15.54 16.52 13.81
C LYS A 201 -17.04 16.22 13.84
N GLY A 202 -17.47 15.19 14.55
CA GLY A 202 -18.88 14.88 14.80
C GLY A 202 -19.53 13.91 13.81
N ALA A 203 -18.79 13.31 12.89
CA ALA A 203 -19.31 12.19 12.07
C ALA A 203 -19.53 10.95 12.95
N ARG A 204 -20.52 10.15 12.61
CA ARG A 204 -20.91 8.95 13.37
C ARG A 204 -20.35 7.70 12.71
N LEU A 205 -19.65 6.88 13.49
CA LEU A 205 -19.23 5.53 13.07
C LEU A 205 -20.47 4.63 13.01
N LEU A 206 -20.71 4.00 11.86
CA LEU A 206 -21.78 3.03 11.64
C LEU A 206 -21.30 1.59 11.62
N GLY A 207 -20.08 1.37 11.15
CA GLY A 207 -19.39 0.09 11.13
C GLY A 207 -17.97 0.25 10.64
N ASP A 208 -17.10 -0.69 11.01
CA ASP A 208 -15.70 -0.70 10.60
C ASP A 208 -15.21 -2.11 10.28
N ASP A 209 -14.04 -2.20 9.67
CA ASP A 209 -13.44 -3.44 9.19
C ASP A 209 -12.65 -4.21 10.25
N SER A 210 -12.80 -3.90 11.54
CA SER A 210 -12.20 -4.69 12.62
C SER A 210 -12.67 -6.13 12.53
N GLY A 211 -11.74 -7.06 12.31
CA GLY A 211 -12.06 -8.47 12.14
C GLY A 211 -12.36 -8.93 10.71
N LEU A 212 -12.50 -8.04 9.74
CA LEU A 212 -12.61 -8.40 8.32
C LEU A 212 -11.24 -8.79 7.76
N GLY A 213 -11.03 -10.09 7.53
CA GLY A 213 -9.75 -10.58 7.01
C GLY A 213 -9.41 -10.11 5.58
N GLU A 214 -10.38 -9.66 4.82
CA GLU A 214 -10.25 -9.27 3.41
C GLU A 214 -9.70 -7.86 3.19
N SER A 215 -9.70 -7.00 4.22
CA SER A 215 -9.19 -5.63 4.12
C SER A 215 -7.67 -5.52 4.29
N GLN A 216 -6.94 -6.59 3.94
CA GLN A 216 -5.48 -6.61 3.96
C GLN A 216 -4.90 -5.62 2.96
N THR A 217 -3.81 -4.95 3.35
CA THR A 217 -3.00 -4.16 2.43
C THR A 217 -1.71 -4.90 2.08
N VAL A 218 -1.25 -4.69 0.86
CA VAL A 218 -0.18 -5.47 0.26
C VAL A 218 0.81 -4.61 -0.51
N LEU A 219 2.00 -5.15 -0.73
CA LEU A 219 2.98 -4.65 -1.68
C LEU A 219 2.94 -5.49 -2.95
N VAL A 220 2.99 -4.81 -4.07
CA VAL A 220 2.87 -5.40 -5.40
C VAL A 220 4.05 -4.97 -6.24
N PHE A 221 4.62 -5.90 -7.02
CA PHE A 221 5.58 -5.61 -8.08
C PHE A 221 5.10 -6.18 -9.40
N THR A 222 5.61 -5.65 -10.52
CA THR A 222 5.50 -6.32 -11.82
C THR A 222 6.37 -7.59 -11.78
N ARG A 223 5.89 -8.69 -12.39
CA ARG A 223 6.66 -9.93 -12.45
C ARG A 223 7.97 -9.75 -13.23
N GLU A 224 7.95 -8.92 -14.26
CA GLU A 224 9.14 -8.57 -15.03
C GLU A 224 10.22 -7.95 -14.14
N PHE A 225 9.85 -6.99 -13.27
CA PHE A 225 10.80 -6.38 -12.34
C PHE A 225 11.40 -7.41 -11.40
N ILE A 226 10.56 -8.26 -10.76
CA ILE A 226 11.03 -9.31 -9.84
C ILE A 226 12.00 -10.25 -10.56
N LYS A 227 11.65 -10.72 -11.77
CA LYS A 227 12.47 -11.66 -12.54
C LYS A 227 13.87 -11.13 -12.79
N ASN A 228 14.00 -9.84 -13.07
CA ASN A 228 15.27 -9.20 -13.40
C ASN A 228 16.01 -8.67 -12.16
N ASN A 229 15.31 -8.47 -11.02
CA ASN A 229 15.80 -7.76 -9.85
C ASN A 229 15.38 -8.43 -8.54
N MET A 230 15.45 -9.75 -8.44
CA MET A 230 14.99 -10.50 -7.26
C MET A 230 15.68 -10.05 -5.96
N ASP A 231 16.99 -9.82 -6.00
CA ASP A 231 17.77 -9.36 -4.85
C ASP A 231 17.38 -7.95 -4.41
N LEU A 232 17.14 -7.02 -5.36
CA LEU A 232 16.63 -5.68 -5.04
C LEU A 232 15.24 -5.75 -4.41
N SER A 233 14.37 -6.63 -4.89
CA SER A 233 13.03 -6.83 -4.33
C SER A 233 13.10 -7.33 -2.88
N ARG A 234 13.99 -8.27 -2.56
CA ARG A 234 14.20 -8.74 -1.18
C ARG A 234 14.73 -7.66 -0.27
N ARG A 235 15.70 -6.88 -0.73
CA ARG A 235 16.26 -5.77 0.05
C ARG A 235 15.25 -4.64 0.28
N PHE A 236 14.38 -4.37 -0.70
CA PHE A 236 13.25 -3.47 -0.52
C PHE A 236 12.33 -3.94 0.61
N LEU A 237 11.93 -5.22 0.61
CA LEU A 237 11.08 -5.78 1.66
C LEU A 237 11.78 -5.78 3.03
N ALA A 238 13.07 -6.07 3.09
CA ALA A 238 13.84 -5.99 4.32
C ALA A 238 13.87 -4.57 4.92
N ALA A 239 13.98 -3.53 4.07
CA ALA A 239 13.88 -2.14 4.51
C ALA A 239 12.50 -1.80 5.07
N VAL A 240 11.42 -2.30 4.46
CA VAL A 240 10.05 -2.11 4.95
C VAL A 240 9.82 -2.87 6.26
N GLU A 241 10.35 -4.09 6.39
CA GLU A 241 10.29 -4.85 7.66
C GLU A 241 11.03 -4.12 8.79
N GLU A 242 12.19 -3.53 8.51
CA GLU A 242 12.91 -2.72 9.49
C GLU A 242 12.10 -1.47 9.90
N ALA A 243 11.39 -0.84 8.95
CA ALA A 243 10.49 0.27 9.25
C ALA A 243 9.34 -0.15 10.16
N ASN A 244 8.75 -1.34 9.95
CA ASN A 244 7.72 -1.90 10.84
C ASN A 244 8.24 -2.03 12.27
N ASN A 245 9.45 -2.58 12.45
CA ASN A 245 10.07 -2.75 13.76
C ASN A 245 10.32 -1.40 14.43
N LEU A 246 10.87 -0.42 13.69
CA LEU A 246 11.11 0.94 14.19
C LEU A 246 9.81 1.62 14.68
N ILE A 247 8.72 1.51 13.91
CA ILE A 247 7.42 2.06 14.30
C ILE A 247 6.92 1.39 15.57
N ASN A 248 7.03 0.06 15.67
CA ASN A 248 6.53 -0.70 16.81
C ASN A 248 7.35 -0.43 18.09
N GLU A 249 8.67 -0.24 17.97
CA GLU A 249 9.57 0.04 19.09
C GLU A 249 9.45 1.48 19.60
N ASN A 250 9.26 2.44 18.70
CA ASN A 250 9.15 3.85 19.06
C ASN A 250 8.07 4.56 18.22
N PRO A 251 6.76 4.34 18.51
CA PRO A 251 5.65 4.89 17.74
C PRO A 251 5.63 6.43 17.72
N ASP A 252 6.11 7.10 18.75
CA ASP A 252 6.13 8.57 18.79
C ASP A 252 7.13 9.17 17.79
N SER A 253 8.17 8.45 17.41
CA SER A 253 9.20 8.92 16.48
C SER A 253 8.72 9.13 15.05
N VAL A 254 7.55 8.62 14.69
CA VAL A 254 7.00 8.68 13.31
C VAL A 254 5.83 9.66 13.17
N ARG A 255 5.43 10.38 14.24
CA ARG A 255 4.28 11.29 14.23
C ARG A 255 4.41 12.43 13.23
N ASP A 256 5.61 12.98 13.05
CA ASP A 256 5.88 14.01 12.02
C ASP A 256 5.63 13.46 10.61
N ILE A 257 6.09 12.24 10.34
CA ILE A 257 5.88 11.55 9.05
C ILE A 257 4.38 11.33 8.81
N MET A 258 3.60 11.00 9.85
CA MET A 258 2.15 10.85 9.72
C MET A 258 1.48 12.18 9.32
N VAL A 259 1.91 13.30 9.87
CA VAL A 259 1.38 14.62 9.47
C VAL A 259 1.75 14.94 8.03
N GLU A 260 3.01 14.78 7.66
CA GLU A 260 3.54 15.18 6.35
C GLU A 260 3.06 14.27 5.21
N GLN A 261 3.10 12.96 5.40
CA GLN A 261 2.91 11.98 4.34
C GLN A 261 1.53 11.32 4.35
N VAL A 262 0.98 11.07 5.55
CA VAL A 262 -0.36 10.44 5.72
C VAL A 262 -1.47 11.49 5.83
N ARG A 263 -1.08 12.78 5.87
CA ARG A 263 -2.02 13.92 5.97
C ARG A 263 -2.84 13.92 7.26
N LEU A 264 -2.27 13.43 8.35
CA LEU A 264 -2.87 13.57 9.67
C LEU A 264 -2.88 15.05 10.07
N PRO A 265 -4.00 15.63 10.50
CA PRO A 265 -4.01 17.00 11.00
C PRO A 265 -3.08 17.19 12.21
N GLU A 266 -2.31 18.29 12.23
CA GLU A 266 -1.39 18.62 13.33
C GLU A 266 -2.10 18.58 14.70
N SER A 267 -3.37 19.01 14.75
CA SER A 267 -4.19 18.98 15.99
C SER A 267 -4.43 17.58 16.55
N LEU A 268 -4.27 16.53 15.74
CA LEU A 268 -4.45 15.14 16.16
C LEU A 268 -3.10 14.41 16.36
N LYS A 269 -1.99 15.03 16.02
CA LYS A 269 -0.65 14.44 16.02
C LYS A 269 -0.30 13.70 17.31
N SER A 270 -0.51 14.35 18.46
CA SER A 270 -0.18 13.78 19.78
C SER A 270 -1.18 12.73 20.27
N GLN A 271 -2.45 12.82 19.82
CA GLN A 271 -3.54 11.99 20.33
C GLN A 271 -3.83 10.78 19.43
N TYR A 272 -3.44 10.86 18.13
CA TYR A 272 -3.72 9.78 17.20
C TYR A 272 -2.92 8.54 17.59
N PRO A 273 -3.57 7.39 17.78
CA PRO A 273 -2.89 6.17 18.14
C PRO A 273 -2.14 5.62 16.91
N VAL A 274 -0.81 5.57 17.01
CA VAL A 274 0.03 4.95 15.96
C VAL A 274 -0.25 3.46 15.93
N PRO A 275 -0.61 2.87 14.78
CA PRO A 275 -0.89 1.43 14.69
C PRO A 275 0.39 0.63 14.82
N LYS A 276 0.26 -0.62 15.31
CA LYS A 276 1.31 -1.62 15.20
C LYS A 276 1.29 -2.25 13.82
N PHE A 277 2.47 -2.50 13.28
CA PHE A 277 2.60 -3.17 12.00
C PHE A 277 3.10 -4.60 12.22
N PRO A 278 2.44 -5.62 11.63
CA PRO A 278 2.89 -6.99 11.72
C PRO A 278 4.20 -7.18 10.92
N ARG A 279 4.87 -8.31 11.15
CA ARG A 279 5.90 -8.76 10.22
C ARG A 279 5.31 -8.95 8.83
N LEU A 280 6.13 -8.68 7.82
CA LEU A 280 5.72 -8.97 6.44
C LEU A 280 5.45 -10.47 6.29
N ALA A 281 4.32 -10.79 5.71
CA ALA A 281 3.83 -12.14 5.53
C ALA A 281 3.14 -12.26 4.16
N PRO A 282 2.88 -13.46 3.66
CA PRO A 282 2.01 -13.60 2.49
C PRO A 282 0.57 -13.20 2.86
N PRO A 283 -0.24 -12.78 1.88
CA PRO A 283 -1.67 -12.57 2.12
C PRO A 283 -2.35 -13.89 2.46
N ASP A 284 -3.41 -13.82 3.27
CA ASP A 284 -4.14 -15.00 3.66
C ASP A 284 -4.89 -15.59 2.45
N ARG A 285 -4.79 -16.90 2.26
CA ARG A 285 -5.45 -17.61 1.15
C ARG A 285 -6.95 -17.42 1.17
N ASP A 286 -7.58 -17.53 2.34
CA ASP A 286 -9.02 -17.37 2.49
C ASP A 286 -9.46 -15.93 2.17
N ALA A 287 -8.69 -14.93 2.59
CA ALA A 287 -8.96 -13.53 2.26
C ALA A 287 -8.86 -13.28 0.75
N LEU A 288 -7.81 -13.80 0.10
CA LEU A 288 -7.64 -13.68 -1.34
C LEU A 288 -8.76 -14.40 -2.10
N ASN A 289 -9.13 -15.62 -1.71
CA ASN A 289 -10.23 -16.38 -2.31
C ASN A 289 -11.58 -15.67 -2.14
N SER A 290 -11.82 -15.06 -0.98
CA SER A 290 -13.02 -14.25 -0.73
C SER A 290 -13.08 -13.04 -1.66
N VAL A 291 -11.97 -12.32 -1.85
CA VAL A 291 -11.86 -11.20 -2.81
C VAL A 291 -12.10 -11.67 -4.25
N LEU A 292 -11.49 -12.78 -4.68
CA LEU A 292 -11.69 -13.33 -6.02
C LEU A 292 -13.15 -13.73 -6.27
N SER A 293 -13.79 -14.36 -5.28
CA SER A 293 -15.19 -14.73 -5.34
C SER A 293 -16.10 -13.50 -5.46
N TRP A 294 -15.83 -12.47 -4.70
CA TRP A 294 -16.54 -11.19 -4.76
C TRP A 294 -16.41 -10.52 -6.14
N LEU A 295 -15.19 -10.47 -6.68
CA LEU A 295 -14.94 -9.89 -8.01
C LEU A 295 -15.61 -10.68 -9.15
N LYS A 296 -15.64 -12.02 -9.06
CA LYS A 296 -16.33 -12.88 -10.02
C LYS A 296 -17.84 -12.69 -9.96
N GLN A 297 -18.45 -12.66 -8.77
CA GLN A 297 -19.89 -12.40 -8.59
C GLN A 297 -20.30 -11.07 -9.22
N ARG A 298 -19.45 -10.05 -9.13
CA ARG A 298 -19.66 -8.72 -9.73
C ARG A 298 -19.28 -8.66 -11.21
N LYS A 299 -18.80 -9.75 -11.80
CA LYS A 299 -18.34 -9.83 -13.20
C LYS A 299 -17.22 -8.85 -13.54
N VAL A 300 -16.41 -8.49 -12.55
CA VAL A 300 -15.22 -7.59 -12.73
C VAL A 300 -14.06 -8.38 -13.32
N ILE A 301 -13.93 -9.65 -12.96
CA ILE A 301 -12.97 -10.60 -13.53
C ILE A 301 -13.69 -11.85 -14.01
N HIS A 302 -13.14 -12.48 -15.05
CA HIS A 302 -13.68 -13.72 -15.63
C HIS A 302 -12.70 -14.88 -15.57
N SER A 303 -11.41 -14.60 -15.42
CA SER A 303 -10.33 -15.59 -15.35
C SER A 303 -10.22 -16.24 -13.99
N GLU A 304 -9.82 -17.50 -13.97
CA GLU A 304 -9.33 -18.14 -12.75
C GLU A 304 -7.95 -17.60 -12.41
N ILE A 305 -7.73 -17.30 -11.14
CA ILE A 305 -6.46 -16.81 -10.61
C ILE A 305 -6.10 -17.71 -9.43
N GLU A 306 -5.06 -18.52 -9.62
CA GLU A 306 -4.53 -19.36 -8.55
C GLU A 306 -3.64 -18.54 -7.63
N TYR A 307 -3.65 -18.87 -6.34
CA TYR A 307 -2.86 -18.18 -5.32
C TYR A 307 -1.37 -18.11 -5.69
N GLU A 308 -0.78 -19.23 -6.11
CA GLU A 308 0.63 -19.36 -6.47
C GLU A 308 1.03 -18.52 -7.69
N GLN A 309 0.07 -18.19 -8.53
CA GLN A 309 0.28 -17.27 -9.65
C GLN A 309 0.22 -15.80 -9.21
N ALA A 310 -0.60 -15.50 -8.21
CA ALA A 310 -0.85 -14.14 -7.71
C ALA A 310 0.15 -13.69 -6.66
N VAL A 311 0.76 -14.62 -5.91
CA VAL A 311 1.60 -14.35 -4.74
C VAL A 311 3.00 -14.93 -4.95
N ASN A 312 4.03 -14.19 -4.52
CA ASN A 312 5.41 -14.68 -4.49
C ASN A 312 5.96 -14.59 -3.06
N GLU A 313 5.88 -15.70 -2.34
CA GLU A 313 6.34 -15.81 -0.95
C GLU A 313 7.87 -15.87 -0.81
N GLN A 314 8.60 -16.17 -1.89
CA GLN A 314 10.07 -16.38 -1.87
C GLN A 314 10.86 -15.10 -1.65
N LEU A 315 10.22 -13.95 -1.71
CA LEU A 315 10.84 -12.64 -1.53
C LEU A 315 10.83 -12.16 -0.07
N LEU A 316 10.02 -12.76 0.78
CA LEU A 316 9.87 -12.37 2.17
C LEU A 316 11.19 -12.53 2.96
N PRO A 317 11.52 -11.57 3.86
CA PRO A 317 12.73 -11.61 4.68
C PRO A 317 12.72 -12.69 5.75
#